data_10a11735c5aa72f590bd27f1a84d94dc
#
_entry.id   10a11735c5aa72f590bd27f1a84d94dc
#
_cell.length_a   1.000
_cell.length_b   1.000
_cell.length_c   1.000
_cell.angle_alpha   90.00
_cell.angle_beta   90.00
_cell.angle_gamma   90.00
#
_symmetry.space_group_name_H-M   'P 1'
#
loop_
_entity.id
_entity.type
_entity.pdbx_description
1 polymer ?
#
loop_
_entity_poly.entity_id
_entity_poly.type
_entity_poly.pdbx_seq_one_letter_code
_entity_poly.pdbx_strand_id
1 'polypeptide(L)' 'MTVIPIITDQATGRVLWRVIDCAAYCGIGPRTWANYHAGGRTPQPVAHLDGRTPLWDAEEVKA' A
#
# COMPACT_ATOMS: atom_id res chain seq x y z
N MET A 1 -21.99 1.52 3.36
CA MET A 1 -20.84 1.91 2.51
C MET A 1 -19.59 1.92 3.35
N THR A 2 -18.58 1.21 2.92
CA THR A 2 -17.33 1.16 3.65
C THR A 2 -16.48 2.37 3.33
N VAL A 3 -16.13 3.15 4.35
CA VAL A 3 -15.20 4.26 4.19
C VAL A 3 -13.79 3.74 4.40
N ILE A 4 -12.96 3.83 3.40
CA ILE A 4 -11.57 3.44 3.51
C ILE A 4 -10.78 4.65 4.00
N PRO A 5 -10.11 4.57 5.17
CA PRO A 5 -9.32 5.70 5.66
C PRO A 5 -8.19 6.01 4.68
N ILE A 6 -8.01 7.28 4.39
CA ILE A 6 -6.91 7.73 3.54
C ILE A 6 -5.74 8.11 4.45
N ILE A 7 -4.61 7.42 4.26
CA ILE A 7 -3.40 7.72 5.00
C ILE A 7 -2.55 8.64 4.13
N THR A 8 -2.20 9.79 4.66
CA THR A 8 -1.41 10.78 3.93
C THR A 8 -0.10 11.04 4.65
N ASP A 9 1.00 11.04 3.91
CA ASP A 9 2.30 11.43 4.42
C ASP A 9 2.29 12.96 4.65
N GLN A 10 2.42 13.38 5.90
CA GLN A 10 2.38 14.81 6.24
C GLN A 10 3.57 15.58 5.66
N ALA A 11 4.69 14.93 5.47
CA ALA A 11 5.88 15.61 4.95
C ALA A 11 5.79 15.89 3.44
N THR A 12 5.15 15.00 2.68
CA THR A 12 5.10 15.10 1.21
C THR A 12 3.70 15.37 0.68
N GLY A 13 2.67 15.16 1.48
CA GLY A 13 1.27 15.24 1.06
C GLY A 13 0.83 14.06 0.19
N ARG A 14 1.65 13.04 0.07
CA ARG A 14 1.33 11.88 -0.77
C ARG A 14 0.39 10.91 -0.07
N VAL A 15 -0.50 10.31 -0.85
CA VAL A 15 -1.40 9.28 -0.35
C VAL A 15 -0.61 7.97 -0.21
N LEU A 16 -0.74 7.33 0.95
CA LEU A 16 -0.08 6.05 1.23
C LEU A 16 -1.15 4.95 1.32
N TRP A 17 -0.82 3.79 0.78
CA TRP A 17 -1.73 2.65 0.75
C TRP A 17 -1.18 1.50 1.58
N ARG A 18 -2.08 0.84 2.30
CA ARG A 18 -1.78 -0.42 2.98
C ARG A 18 -1.91 -1.58 1.99
N VAL A 19 -1.55 -2.78 2.44
CA VAL A 19 -1.69 -4.00 1.62
C VAL A 19 -3.10 -4.13 1.05
N ILE A 20 -4.12 -3.93 1.88
CA ILE A 20 -5.51 -4.09 1.45
C ILE A 20 -5.89 -3.10 0.35
N ASP A 21 -5.39 -1.87 0.44
CA ASP A 21 -5.67 -0.84 -0.57
C ASP A 21 -4.99 -1.17 -1.90
N CYS A 22 -3.72 -1.60 -1.83
CA CYS A 22 -2.96 -1.99 -3.02
C CYS A 22 -3.61 -3.19 -3.71
N ALA A 23 -4.00 -4.20 -2.94
CA ALA A 23 -4.64 -5.39 -3.46
C ALA A 23 -5.98 -5.06 -4.13
N ALA A 24 -6.78 -4.20 -3.50
CA ALA A 24 -8.05 -3.77 -4.06
C ALA A 24 -7.87 -3.05 -5.39
N TYR A 25 -6.87 -2.18 -5.48
CA TYR A 25 -6.59 -1.47 -6.72
C TYR A 25 -6.22 -2.44 -7.85
N CYS A 26 -5.41 -3.44 -7.54
CA CYS A 26 -4.96 -4.43 -8.52
C CYS A 26 -5.99 -5.51 -8.80
N GLY A 27 -7.09 -5.56 -8.06
CA GLY A 27 -8.11 -6.58 -8.23
C GLY A 27 -7.69 -7.95 -7.75
N ILE A 28 -6.84 -8.02 -6.74
CA ILE A 28 -6.32 -9.28 -6.17
C ILE A 28 -6.57 -9.31 -4.66
N GLY A 29 -6.38 -10.47 -4.04
CA GLY A 29 -6.51 -10.58 -2.59
C GLY A 29 -5.29 -10.03 -1.85
N PRO A 30 -5.46 -9.62 -0.59
CA PRO A 30 -4.33 -9.11 0.22
C PRO A 30 -3.20 -10.13 0.34
N ARG A 31 -3.52 -11.41 0.46
CA ARG A 31 -2.49 -12.47 0.53
C ARG A 31 -1.67 -12.53 -0.76
N THR A 32 -2.32 -12.36 -1.90
CA THR A 32 -1.63 -12.35 -3.20
C THR A 32 -0.67 -11.18 -3.29
N TRP A 33 -1.12 -10.00 -2.86
CA TRP A 33 -0.23 -8.83 -2.81
C TRP A 33 0.97 -9.09 -1.90
N ALA A 34 0.74 -9.65 -0.72
CA ALA A 34 1.82 -9.97 0.22
C ALA A 34 2.82 -10.94 -0.40
N ASN A 35 2.36 -11.94 -1.16
CA ASN A 35 3.23 -12.87 -1.85
C ASN A 35 4.06 -12.17 -2.94
N TYR A 36 3.47 -11.25 -3.67
CA TYR A 36 4.20 -10.46 -4.66
C TYR A 36 5.27 -9.60 -4.00
N HIS A 37 4.94 -8.98 -2.87
CA HIS A 37 5.90 -8.19 -2.11
C HIS A 37 7.07 -9.05 -1.62
N ALA A 38 6.79 -10.23 -1.08
CA ALA A 38 7.82 -11.15 -0.63
C ALA A 38 8.73 -11.60 -1.77
N GLY A 39 8.18 -11.71 -2.98
CA GLY A 39 8.93 -12.07 -4.18
C GLY A 39 9.62 -10.90 -4.89
N GLY A 40 9.53 -9.69 -4.34
CA GLY A 40 10.16 -8.52 -4.92
C GLY A 40 9.45 -7.97 -6.17
N ARG A 41 8.17 -8.28 -6.34
CA ARG A 41 7.40 -7.88 -7.53
C ARG A 41 6.60 -6.60 -7.33
N THR A 42 6.63 -6.03 -6.15
CA THR A 42 5.93 -4.76 -5.87
C THR A 42 6.95 -3.65 -5.68
N PRO A 43 6.54 -2.37 -5.78
CA PRO A 43 7.39 -1.28 -5.35
C PRO A 43 7.79 -1.46 -3.88
N GLN A 44 8.86 -0.84 -3.46
CA GLN A 44 9.27 -0.89 -2.07
C GLN A 44 8.34 -0.04 -1.20
N PRO A 45 7.99 -0.51 0.01
CA PRO A 45 7.23 0.32 0.93
C PRO A 45 8.03 1.57 1.29
N VAL A 46 7.34 2.71 1.37
CA VAL A 46 8.00 3.99 1.67
C VAL A 46 7.92 4.35 3.15
N ALA A 47 7.08 3.66 3.91
CA ALA A 47 6.89 3.92 5.34
C ALA A 47 6.29 2.68 6.00
N HIS A 48 6.27 2.68 7.32
CA HIS A 48 5.62 1.62 8.11
C HIS A 48 4.75 2.26 9.18
N LEU A 49 3.48 1.86 9.22
CA LEU A 49 2.58 2.25 10.29
C LEU A 49 2.94 1.43 11.53
N ASP A 50 3.15 2.10 12.65
CA ASP A 50 3.53 1.45 13.92
C ASP A 50 4.78 0.56 13.81
N GLY A 51 5.61 0.81 12.80
CA GLY A 51 6.83 0.04 12.59
C GLY A 51 6.63 -1.38 12.07
N ARG A 52 5.39 -1.78 11.78
CA ARG A 52 5.08 -3.14 11.32
C ARG A 52 4.30 -3.20 10.02
N THR A 53 3.31 -2.33 9.86
CA THR A 53 2.44 -2.35 8.69
C THR A 53 3.08 -1.56 7.57
N PRO A 54 3.48 -2.19 6.46
CA PRO A 54 4.10 -1.45 5.36
C PRO A 54 3.08 -0.57 4.65
N LEU A 55 3.55 0.59 4.20
CA LEU A 55 2.74 1.54 3.44
C LEU A 55 3.46 1.83 2.13
N TRP A 56 2.71 1.82 1.03
CA TRP A 56 3.22 2.10 -0.31
C TRP A 56 2.74 3.46 -0.78
N ASP A 57 3.55 4.12 -1.59
CA ASP A 57 3.12 5.34 -2.29
C ASP A 57 2.10 4.91 -3.35
N ALA A 58 0.88 5.46 -3.26
CA ALA A 58 -0.19 5.11 -4.18
C ALA A 58 0.20 5.35 -5.64
N GLU A 59 0.93 6.42 -5.92
CA GLU A 59 1.35 6.72 -7.30
C GLU A 59 2.32 5.68 -7.84
N GLU A 60 3.22 5.17 -7.00
CA GLU A 60 4.14 4.11 -7.42
C GLU A 60 3.38 2.81 -7.70
N VAL A 61 2.37 2.51 -6.92
CA VAL A 61 1.55 1.32 -7.14
C VAL A 61 0.77 1.42 -8.45
N LYS A 62 0.29 2.62 -8.78
CA LYS A 62 -0.47 2.86 -10.02
C LYS A 62 0.40 2.85 -11.29
N ALA A 63 1.67 3.07 -11.12
CA ALA A 63 2.60 3.17 -12.26
C ALA A 63 2.80 1.83 -12.98
#